data_b6073505258d718db51c9a93329f1554
#
_entry.id   b6073505258d718db51c9a93329f1554
#
_cell.length_a   1.000
_cell.length_b   1.000
_cell.length_c   1.000
_cell.angle_alpha   90.00
_cell.angle_beta   90.00
_cell.angle_gamma   90.00
#
_symmetry.space_group_name_H-M   'P 1'
#
loop_
_entity.id
_entity.type
_entity.pdbx_description
1 polymer ?
#
loop_
_entity_poly.entity_id
_entity_poly.type
_entity_poly.pdbx_seq_one_letter_code
_entity_poly.pdbx_strand_id
1 'polypeptide(L)'
;MSHVYAYGQQCPKAAGIIHLGATSCYVGDNTDIIVMRQGLELVRKKLIGVLAKLAKFAEEYKDMPCMAYTHCQPAQPTTVGKRATLWANELVMDLNEIDHRLATLQLRGVKGTTGTQASFMELFKGDADKIRAVDASIAKEMGFDPKAVVPVSGQTYSRKVDAFILNALAGIGQSCMKFATDLRLLANFKEMEEPFEKNQIGSSAMPYKRNPMRCERICALARYLMVDVLNPSFTTGTQWFERTLDDSANKRVAMAEGFLATDAILNIMLNVTDGLVVYPKVVRSRLMAELPFTVSY
;
A
#
# COMPACT_ATOMS: atom_id res chain seq x y z
N MET A 1 2.36 7.72 -30.77
CA MET A 1 1.79 7.76 -32.15
C MET A 1 1.57 6.35 -32.72
N SER A 2 2.47 5.40 -32.60
CA SER A 2 2.29 4.03 -33.13
C SER A 2 1.03 3.33 -32.63
N HIS A 3 0.70 3.45 -31.33
CA HIS A 3 -0.57 2.92 -30.78
C HIS A 3 -1.81 3.62 -31.36
N VAL A 4 -1.78 4.95 -31.56
CA VAL A 4 -2.86 5.70 -32.20
C VAL A 4 -3.06 5.23 -33.64
N TYR A 5 -1.97 5.02 -34.37
CA TYR A 5 -2.01 4.49 -35.72
C TYR A 5 -2.61 3.07 -35.76
N ALA A 6 -2.08 2.16 -34.94
CA ALA A 6 -2.57 0.79 -34.88
C ALA A 6 -4.06 0.71 -34.47
N TYR A 7 -4.48 1.56 -33.54
CA TYR A 7 -5.90 1.66 -33.16
C TYR A 7 -6.75 2.20 -34.31
N GLY A 8 -6.25 3.22 -35.01
CA GLY A 8 -6.93 3.77 -36.19
C GLY A 8 -7.13 2.74 -37.32
N GLN A 9 -6.21 1.78 -37.48
CA GLN A 9 -6.40 0.66 -38.42
C GLN A 9 -7.57 -0.25 -38.04
N GLN A 10 -7.83 -0.44 -36.74
CA GLN A 10 -8.96 -1.21 -36.23
C GLN A 10 -10.26 -0.41 -36.25
N CYS A 11 -10.19 0.91 -36.19
CA CYS A 11 -11.32 1.82 -36.12
C CYS A 11 -11.21 2.95 -37.19
N PRO A 12 -11.30 2.64 -38.50
CA PRO A 12 -11.05 3.63 -39.56
C PRO A 12 -11.93 4.88 -39.48
N LYS A 13 -13.18 4.73 -39.05
CA LYS A 13 -14.13 5.86 -38.90
C LYS A 13 -13.69 6.84 -37.80
N ALA A 14 -12.98 6.38 -36.79
CA ALA A 14 -12.49 7.20 -35.68
C ALA A 14 -11.02 7.63 -35.83
N ALA A 15 -10.30 7.10 -36.80
CA ALA A 15 -8.85 7.32 -36.96
C ALA A 15 -8.44 8.80 -36.93
N GLY A 16 -9.24 9.69 -37.50
CA GLY A 16 -8.97 11.13 -37.53
C GLY A 16 -9.23 11.88 -36.22
N ILE A 17 -9.93 11.28 -35.26
CA ILE A 17 -10.33 11.93 -34.01
C ILE A 17 -9.80 11.27 -32.73
N ILE A 18 -9.18 10.10 -32.83
CA ILE A 18 -8.72 9.31 -31.66
C ILE A 18 -7.84 10.15 -30.72
N HIS A 19 -7.02 11.07 -31.24
CA HIS A 19 -6.10 11.88 -30.44
C HIS A 19 -6.37 13.39 -30.58
N LEU A 20 -7.53 13.78 -31.11
CA LEU A 20 -7.86 15.17 -31.36
C LEU A 20 -7.98 15.97 -30.05
N GLY A 21 -7.27 17.09 -29.94
CA GLY A 21 -7.26 17.97 -28.77
C GLY A 21 -6.55 17.42 -27.52
N ALA A 22 -6.20 16.12 -27.50
CA ALA A 22 -5.57 15.48 -26.36
C ALA A 22 -4.03 15.51 -26.45
N THR A 23 -3.39 15.20 -25.32
CA THR A 23 -1.95 14.91 -25.23
C THR A 23 -1.73 13.44 -24.88
N SER A 24 -0.52 12.91 -25.09
CA SER A 24 -0.17 11.55 -24.67
C SER A 24 -0.41 11.31 -23.16
N CYS A 25 -0.24 12.33 -22.34
CA CYS A 25 -0.52 12.25 -20.89
C CYS A 25 -2.00 12.18 -20.56
N TYR A 26 -2.92 12.51 -21.47
CA TYR A 26 -4.34 12.17 -21.31
C TYR A 26 -4.51 10.65 -21.14
N VAL A 27 -3.89 9.88 -22.00
CA VAL A 27 -3.93 8.42 -21.92
C VAL A 27 -3.13 7.91 -20.72
N GLY A 28 -1.85 8.24 -20.65
CA GLY A 28 -0.95 7.69 -19.65
C GLY A 28 -1.36 8.03 -18.22
N ASP A 29 -1.64 9.29 -17.93
CA ASP A 29 -1.93 9.74 -16.56
C ASP A 29 -3.31 9.28 -16.06
N ASN A 30 -4.35 9.31 -16.90
CA ASN A 30 -5.64 8.76 -16.49
C ASN A 30 -5.57 7.24 -16.30
N THR A 31 -4.82 6.53 -17.15
CA THR A 31 -4.58 5.09 -16.98
C THR A 31 -3.85 4.80 -15.67
N ASP A 32 -2.80 5.56 -15.34
CA ASP A 32 -2.08 5.39 -14.08
C ASP A 32 -3.00 5.56 -12.86
N ILE A 33 -3.88 6.56 -12.87
CA ILE A 33 -4.88 6.77 -11.79
C ILE A 33 -5.83 5.55 -11.67
N ILE A 34 -6.30 5.03 -12.79
CA ILE A 34 -7.18 3.83 -12.81
C ILE A 34 -6.45 2.62 -12.23
N VAL A 35 -5.22 2.37 -12.67
CA VAL A 35 -4.40 1.23 -12.23
C VAL A 35 -4.02 1.37 -10.75
N MET A 36 -3.66 2.58 -10.30
CA MET A 36 -3.38 2.84 -8.89
C MET A 36 -4.62 2.60 -8.01
N ARG A 37 -5.81 3.00 -8.45
CA ARG A 37 -7.06 2.69 -7.75
C ARG A 37 -7.25 1.19 -7.60
N GLN A 38 -7.12 0.43 -8.68
CA GLN A 38 -7.24 -1.03 -8.67
C GLN A 38 -6.20 -1.68 -7.75
N GLY A 39 -4.97 -1.18 -7.79
CA GLY A 39 -3.89 -1.63 -6.88
C GLY A 39 -4.22 -1.37 -5.42
N LEU A 40 -4.71 -0.17 -5.09
CA LEU A 40 -5.14 0.18 -3.73
C LEU A 40 -6.33 -0.68 -3.25
N GLU A 41 -7.30 -0.96 -4.11
CA GLU A 41 -8.43 -1.86 -3.81
C GLU A 41 -7.94 -3.29 -3.49
N LEU A 42 -6.94 -3.79 -4.23
CA LEU A 42 -6.33 -5.08 -3.95
C LEU A 42 -5.57 -5.10 -2.61
N VAL A 43 -4.78 -4.06 -2.36
CA VAL A 43 -4.06 -3.87 -1.07
C VAL A 43 -5.05 -3.80 0.08
N ARG A 44 -6.10 -2.99 -0.05
CA ARG A 44 -7.21 -2.89 0.93
C ARG A 44 -7.80 -4.24 1.28
N LYS A 45 -8.15 -5.03 0.27
CA LYS A 45 -8.72 -6.37 0.45
C LYS A 45 -7.80 -7.29 1.26
N LYS A 46 -6.51 -7.29 0.96
CA LYS A 46 -5.52 -8.11 1.68
C LYS A 46 -5.31 -7.62 3.11
N LEU A 47 -5.26 -6.31 3.32
CA LEU A 47 -5.13 -5.69 4.64
C LEU A 47 -6.31 -6.06 5.55
N ILE A 48 -7.54 -6.02 5.04
CA ILE A 48 -8.73 -6.51 5.75
C ILE A 48 -8.60 -8.00 6.10
N GLY A 49 -8.06 -8.81 5.20
CA GLY A 49 -7.79 -10.22 5.45
C GLY A 49 -6.81 -10.45 6.60
N VAL A 50 -5.73 -9.67 6.67
CA VAL A 50 -4.76 -9.71 7.79
C VAL A 50 -5.43 -9.29 9.10
N LEU A 51 -6.19 -8.19 9.09
CA LEU A 51 -6.92 -7.71 10.26
C LEU A 51 -7.91 -8.75 10.80
N ALA A 52 -8.65 -9.42 9.93
CA ALA A 52 -9.59 -10.47 10.33
C ALA A 52 -8.88 -11.64 11.04
N LYS A 53 -7.68 -12.03 10.56
CA LYS A 53 -6.89 -13.10 11.20
C LYS A 53 -6.31 -12.65 12.54
N LEU A 54 -5.81 -11.42 12.64
CA LEU A 54 -5.32 -10.86 13.91
C LEU A 54 -6.45 -10.70 14.92
N ALA A 55 -7.64 -10.29 14.50
CA ALA A 55 -8.81 -10.16 15.37
C ALA A 55 -9.21 -11.53 15.96
N LYS A 56 -9.24 -12.58 15.11
CA LYS A 56 -9.50 -13.96 15.57
C LYS A 56 -8.44 -14.41 16.57
N PHE A 57 -7.17 -14.19 16.27
CA PHE A 57 -6.08 -14.53 17.19
C PHE A 57 -6.17 -13.75 18.51
N ALA A 58 -6.46 -12.46 18.45
CA ALA A 58 -6.61 -11.64 19.65
C ALA A 58 -7.75 -12.13 20.54
N GLU A 59 -8.89 -12.52 19.96
CA GLU A 59 -10.03 -13.08 20.69
C GLU A 59 -9.70 -14.44 21.32
N GLU A 60 -8.99 -15.32 20.60
CA GLU A 60 -8.58 -16.64 21.10
C GLU A 60 -7.65 -16.54 22.32
N TYR A 61 -6.76 -15.55 22.34
CA TYR A 61 -5.73 -15.38 23.37
C TYR A 61 -5.97 -14.19 24.30
N LYS A 62 -7.19 -13.64 24.33
CA LYS A 62 -7.54 -12.45 25.15
C LYS A 62 -7.31 -12.65 26.65
N ASP A 63 -7.50 -13.86 27.14
CA ASP A 63 -7.39 -14.21 28.56
C ASP A 63 -6.06 -14.90 28.90
N MET A 64 -5.12 -15.03 27.94
CA MET A 64 -3.81 -15.64 28.19
C MET A 64 -2.82 -14.60 28.72
N PRO A 65 -2.45 -14.63 30.01
CA PRO A 65 -1.51 -13.68 30.60
C PRO A 65 -0.09 -13.93 30.09
N CYS A 66 0.63 -12.85 29.81
CA CYS A 66 2.04 -12.86 29.44
C CYS A 66 2.76 -11.66 30.02
N MET A 67 4.10 -11.71 30.04
CA MET A 67 4.91 -10.56 30.44
C MET A 67 4.90 -9.49 29.36
N ALA A 68 4.62 -8.24 29.74
CA ALA A 68 4.85 -7.09 28.87
C ALA A 68 6.22 -6.47 29.16
N TYR A 69 6.79 -5.87 28.11
CA TYR A 69 8.14 -5.28 28.15
C TYR A 69 8.08 -3.83 27.75
N THR A 70 8.80 -2.98 28.49
CA THR A 70 9.14 -1.61 28.10
C THR A 70 10.66 -1.48 28.22
N HIS A 71 11.29 -0.74 27.30
CA HIS A 71 12.75 -0.61 27.28
C HIS A 71 13.51 -1.97 27.25
N CYS A 72 12.91 -2.99 26.64
CA CYS A 72 13.40 -4.37 26.65
C CYS A 72 13.55 -5.00 28.05
N GLN A 73 12.87 -4.45 29.05
CA GLN A 73 12.83 -4.97 30.43
C GLN A 73 11.40 -5.40 30.76
N PRO A 74 11.24 -6.43 31.62
CA PRO A 74 9.95 -6.80 32.18
C PRO A 74 9.30 -5.59 32.88
N ALA A 75 8.02 -5.37 32.60
CA ALA A 75 7.28 -4.24 33.19
C ALA A 75 6.09 -4.73 34.00
N GLN A 76 4.97 -5.03 33.33
CA GLN A 76 3.75 -5.50 33.99
C GLN A 76 3.12 -6.65 33.18
N PRO A 77 2.29 -7.51 33.80
CA PRO A 77 1.51 -8.49 33.08
C PRO A 77 0.55 -7.83 32.06
N THR A 78 0.37 -8.48 30.93
CA THR A 78 -0.64 -8.19 29.92
C THR A 78 -1.22 -9.50 29.40
N THR A 79 -1.90 -9.50 28.26
CA THR A 79 -2.32 -10.73 27.60
C THR A 79 -1.76 -10.84 26.19
N VAL A 80 -1.63 -12.07 25.70
CA VAL A 80 -1.21 -12.35 24.34
C VAL A 80 -2.18 -11.71 23.33
N GLY A 81 -3.48 -11.82 23.58
CA GLY A 81 -4.51 -11.19 22.76
C GLY A 81 -4.41 -9.66 22.74
N LYS A 82 -4.19 -9.03 23.90
CA LYS A 82 -3.98 -7.58 23.96
C LYS A 82 -2.74 -7.15 23.18
N ARG A 83 -1.66 -7.91 23.20
CA ARG A 83 -0.48 -7.63 22.35
C ARG A 83 -0.83 -7.66 20.88
N ALA A 84 -1.64 -8.63 20.43
CA ALA A 84 -2.09 -8.70 19.05
C ALA A 84 -2.97 -7.50 18.64
N THR A 85 -3.74 -6.93 19.56
CA THR A 85 -4.52 -5.71 19.26
C THR A 85 -3.65 -4.48 19.02
N LEU A 86 -2.42 -4.42 19.54
CA LEU A 86 -1.48 -3.34 19.21
C LEU A 86 -1.08 -3.42 17.73
N TRP A 87 -0.76 -4.61 17.23
CA TRP A 87 -0.44 -4.82 15.82
C TRP A 87 -1.63 -4.53 14.91
N ALA A 88 -2.82 -4.99 15.31
CA ALA A 88 -4.05 -4.74 14.57
C ALA A 88 -4.40 -3.25 14.50
N ASN A 89 -4.20 -2.50 15.59
CA ASN A 89 -4.52 -1.07 15.63
C ASN A 89 -3.68 -0.25 14.64
N GLU A 90 -2.39 -0.54 14.50
CA GLU A 90 -1.54 0.12 13.50
C GLU A 90 -2.04 -0.16 12.07
N LEU A 91 -2.41 -1.41 11.77
CA LEU A 91 -2.98 -1.77 10.46
C LEU A 91 -4.37 -1.17 10.21
N VAL A 92 -5.16 -0.88 11.26
CA VAL A 92 -6.42 -0.13 11.13
C VAL A 92 -6.14 1.32 10.73
N MET A 93 -5.09 1.94 11.29
CA MET A 93 -4.67 3.28 10.87
C MET A 93 -4.26 3.29 9.39
N ASP A 94 -3.52 2.27 8.93
CA ASP A 94 -3.15 2.11 7.53
C ASP A 94 -4.38 1.90 6.62
N LEU A 95 -5.36 1.11 7.07
CA LEU A 95 -6.61 0.90 6.33
C LEU A 95 -7.37 2.21 6.13
N ASN A 96 -7.46 3.04 7.16
CA ASN A 96 -8.09 4.36 7.08
C ASN A 96 -7.36 5.27 6.08
N GLU A 97 -6.03 5.20 6.03
CA GLU A 97 -5.23 5.96 5.05
C GLU A 97 -5.46 5.45 3.62
N ILE A 98 -5.51 4.13 3.40
CA ILE A 98 -5.86 3.56 2.08
C ILE A 98 -7.26 3.98 1.65
N ASP A 99 -8.25 3.93 2.56
CA ASP A 99 -9.61 4.38 2.28
C ASP A 99 -9.68 5.87 1.92
N HIS A 100 -8.91 6.69 2.62
CA HIS A 100 -8.78 8.10 2.30
C HIS A 100 -8.15 8.33 0.91
N ARG A 101 -7.10 7.59 0.55
CA ARG A 101 -6.51 7.69 -0.81
C ARG A 101 -7.52 7.30 -1.88
N LEU A 102 -8.23 6.19 -1.70
CA LEU A 102 -9.28 5.75 -2.63
C LEU A 102 -10.38 6.80 -2.81
N ALA A 103 -10.83 7.41 -1.72
CA ALA A 103 -11.90 8.42 -1.72
C ALA A 103 -11.48 9.75 -2.37
N THR A 104 -10.19 10.08 -2.34
CA THR A 104 -9.67 11.38 -2.82
C THR A 104 -8.98 11.30 -4.19
N LEU A 105 -8.88 10.11 -4.77
CA LEU A 105 -8.23 9.91 -6.05
C LEU A 105 -9.06 10.50 -7.19
N GLN A 106 -8.42 11.35 -8.01
CA GLN A 106 -9.08 12.07 -9.10
C GLN A 106 -8.35 11.82 -10.43
N LEU A 107 -9.13 11.74 -11.51
CA LEU A 107 -8.60 11.71 -12.85
C LEU A 107 -7.96 13.05 -13.24
N ARG A 108 -6.95 13.00 -14.11
CA ARG A 108 -6.41 14.22 -14.72
C ARG A 108 -7.47 14.91 -15.60
N GLY A 109 -8.36 14.15 -16.17
CA GLY A 109 -9.38 14.64 -17.11
C GLY A 109 -8.86 14.89 -18.51
N VAL A 110 -9.70 15.53 -19.32
CA VAL A 110 -9.48 15.78 -20.76
C VAL A 110 -8.89 17.18 -20.94
N LYS A 111 -7.57 17.27 -20.97
CA LYS A 111 -6.84 18.52 -21.11
C LYS A 111 -5.70 18.37 -22.11
N GLY A 112 -5.30 19.46 -22.74
CA GLY A 112 -4.21 19.51 -23.72
C GLY A 112 -2.80 19.42 -23.15
N THR A 113 -1.81 19.76 -23.96
CA THR A 113 -0.38 19.57 -23.67
C THR A 113 0.13 20.39 -22.49
N THR A 114 -0.52 21.48 -22.14
CA THR A 114 -0.15 22.36 -21.01
C THR A 114 -1.20 22.35 -19.89
N GLY A 115 -2.16 21.41 -19.96
CA GLY A 115 -3.22 21.32 -18.96
C GLY A 115 -4.39 22.26 -19.20
N THR A 116 -4.41 23.01 -20.29
CA THR A 116 -5.54 23.84 -20.68
C THR A 116 -6.53 23.05 -21.55
N GLN A 117 -7.73 23.59 -21.71
CA GLN A 117 -8.76 23.04 -22.60
C GLN A 117 -8.95 23.94 -23.84
N ALA A 118 -7.95 24.75 -24.21
CA ALA A 118 -8.03 25.69 -25.32
C ALA A 118 -8.34 25.00 -26.66
N SER A 119 -7.74 23.85 -26.94
CA SER A 119 -8.04 23.09 -28.17
C SER A 119 -9.46 22.57 -28.20
N PHE A 120 -10.03 22.20 -27.05
CA PHE A 120 -11.41 21.78 -26.94
C PHE A 120 -12.37 22.96 -27.05
N MET A 121 -11.98 24.14 -26.52
CA MET A 121 -12.74 25.38 -26.69
C MET A 121 -12.91 25.74 -28.17
N GLU A 122 -11.85 25.60 -28.96
CA GLU A 122 -11.89 25.78 -30.40
C GLU A 122 -12.78 24.74 -31.10
N LEU A 123 -12.58 23.44 -30.77
CA LEU A 123 -13.37 22.34 -31.31
C LEU A 123 -14.87 22.50 -31.07
N PHE A 124 -15.23 22.97 -29.89
CA PHE A 124 -16.64 23.19 -29.49
C PHE A 124 -17.12 24.63 -29.73
N LYS A 125 -16.39 25.44 -30.51
CA LYS A 125 -16.76 26.81 -30.90
C LYS A 125 -17.15 27.70 -29.70
N GLY A 126 -16.36 27.60 -28.61
CA GLY A 126 -16.57 28.41 -27.42
C GLY A 126 -17.56 27.84 -26.41
N ASP A 127 -18.15 26.67 -26.64
CA ASP A 127 -19.13 26.04 -25.73
C ASP A 127 -18.45 25.38 -24.53
N ALA A 128 -18.27 26.12 -23.44
CA ALA A 128 -17.65 25.66 -22.21
C ALA A 128 -18.47 24.58 -21.49
N ASP A 129 -19.79 24.56 -21.65
CA ASP A 129 -20.64 23.54 -21.02
C ASP A 129 -20.43 22.17 -21.65
N LYS A 130 -20.26 22.12 -22.97
CA LYS A 130 -19.86 20.87 -23.63
C LYS A 130 -18.50 20.34 -23.18
N ILE A 131 -17.54 21.22 -22.93
CA ILE A 131 -16.21 20.80 -22.45
C ILE A 131 -16.34 20.19 -21.03
N ARG A 132 -17.10 20.82 -20.13
CA ARG A 132 -17.38 20.27 -18.80
C ARG A 132 -18.12 18.93 -18.88
N ALA A 133 -19.06 18.81 -19.80
CA ALA A 133 -19.79 17.57 -20.04
C ALA A 133 -18.88 16.43 -20.55
N VAL A 134 -17.87 16.74 -21.37
CA VAL A 134 -16.87 15.75 -21.82
C VAL A 134 -16.05 15.21 -20.65
N ASP A 135 -15.53 16.08 -19.77
CA ASP A 135 -14.78 15.64 -18.58
C ASP A 135 -15.64 14.72 -17.67
N ALA A 136 -16.88 15.12 -17.40
CA ALA A 136 -17.82 14.35 -16.59
C ALA A 136 -18.20 13.00 -17.23
N SER A 137 -18.42 12.97 -18.53
CA SER A 137 -18.74 11.76 -19.29
C SER A 137 -17.59 10.76 -19.24
N ILE A 138 -16.36 11.22 -19.48
CA ILE A 138 -15.18 10.37 -19.45
C ILE A 138 -14.91 9.84 -18.04
N ALA A 139 -15.05 10.66 -17.00
CA ALA A 139 -14.94 10.18 -15.63
C ALA A 139 -15.93 9.04 -15.34
N LYS A 140 -17.18 9.20 -15.74
CA LYS A 140 -18.21 8.17 -15.60
C LYS A 140 -17.87 6.89 -16.38
N GLU A 141 -17.43 7.00 -17.63
CA GLU A 141 -17.01 5.84 -18.44
C GLU A 141 -15.81 5.11 -17.84
N MET A 142 -14.90 5.82 -17.16
CA MET A 142 -13.78 5.26 -16.44
C MET A 142 -14.13 4.75 -15.02
N GLY A 143 -15.42 4.78 -14.64
CA GLY A 143 -15.92 4.29 -13.36
C GLY A 143 -15.56 5.19 -12.17
N PHE A 144 -15.42 6.51 -12.40
CA PHE A 144 -15.23 7.53 -11.36
C PHE A 144 -16.50 8.36 -11.21
N ASP A 145 -16.63 9.03 -10.06
CA ASP A 145 -17.61 10.09 -9.92
C ASP A 145 -17.38 11.16 -11.00
N PRO A 146 -18.40 11.65 -11.69
CA PRO A 146 -18.25 12.71 -12.69
C PRO A 146 -17.53 13.97 -12.20
N LYS A 147 -17.51 14.21 -10.88
CA LYS A 147 -16.80 15.32 -10.25
C LYS A 147 -15.35 14.97 -9.83
N ALA A 148 -14.96 13.70 -9.90
CA ALA A 148 -13.62 13.25 -9.53
C ALA A 148 -12.60 13.50 -10.65
N VAL A 149 -12.53 14.72 -11.12
CA VAL A 149 -11.56 15.23 -12.08
C VAL A 149 -10.85 16.43 -11.47
N VAL A 150 -9.52 16.48 -11.55
CA VAL A 150 -8.78 17.63 -11.02
C VAL A 150 -9.14 18.91 -11.78
N PRO A 151 -9.45 20.00 -11.08
CA PRO A 151 -9.84 21.26 -11.73
C PRO A 151 -8.66 21.92 -12.47
N VAL A 152 -7.45 21.70 -12.00
CA VAL A 152 -6.21 22.29 -12.55
C VAL A 152 -5.13 21.23 -12.65
N SER A 153 -4.45 21.18 -13.79
CA SER A 153 -3.27 20.33 -14.02
C SER A 153 -2.31 20.99 -14.99
N GLY A 154 -1.06 20.56 -15.00
CA GLY A 154 -0.16 20.77 -16.14
C GLY A 154 -0.43 19.76 -17.24
N GLN A 155 0.62 19.39 -17.99
CA GLN A 155 0.52 18.28 -18.94
C GLN A 155 0.19 16.96 -18.23
N THR A 156 0.63 16.80 -16.97
CA THR A 156 0.39 15.63 -16.10
C THR A 156 -0.46 16.02 -14.90
N TYR A 157 -1.04 15.03 -14.20
CA TYR A 157 -1.51 15.27 -12.83
C TYR A 157 -0.30 15.59 -11.93
N SER A 158 -0.54 16.23 -10.79
CA SER A 158 0.53 16.52 -9.82
C SER A 158 1.18 15.22 -9.33
N ARG A 159 2.49 15.08 -9.52
CA ARG A 159 3.26 13.90 -9.04
C ARG A 159 3.23 13.75 -7.51
N LYS A 160 2.68 14.73 -6.82
CA LYS A 160 2.37 14.64 -5.38
C LYS A 160 1.36 13.53 -5.07
N VAL A 161 0.50 13.17 -6.02
CA VAL A 161 -0.41 12.02 -5.89
C VAL A 161 0.38 10.72 -5.75
N ASP A 162 1.41 10.51 -6.55
CA ASP A 162 2.29 9.34 -6.47
C ASP A 162 2.98 9.26 -5.10
N ALA A 163 3.49 10.40 -4.62
CA ALA A 163 4.11 10.49 -3.29
C ALA A 163 3.11 10.13 -2.16
N PHE A 164 1.89 10.62 -2.22
CA PHE A 164 0.87 10.28 -1.23
C PHE A 164 0.51 8.80 -1.22
N ILE A 165 0.37 8.20 -2.40
CA ILE A 165 0.05 6.78 -2.53
C ILE A 165 1.20 5.92 -1.99
N LEU A 166 2.44 6.20 -2.40
CA LEU A 166 3.58 5.41 -1.96
C LEU A 166 3.85 5.57 -0.45
N ASN A 167 3.60 6.75 0.12
CA ASN A 167 3.64 6.95 1.57
C ASN A 167 2.58 6.10 2.31
N ALA A 168 1.36 6.00 1.78
CA ALA A 168 0.33 5.14 2.36
C ALA A 168 0.74 3.65 2.32
N LEU A 169 1.32 3.20 1.22
CA LEU A 169 1.87 1.85 1.10
C LEU A 169 3.02 1.61 2.08
N ALA A 170 3.91 2.58 2.24
CA ALA A 170 5.02 2.50 3.20
C ALA A 170 4.55 2.47 4.67
N GLY A 171 3.42 3.11 5.00
CA GLY A 171 2.76 2.97 6.30
C GLY A 171 2.46 1.50 6.62
N ILE A 172 1.85 0.78 5.68
CA ILE A 172 1.61 -0.67 5.81
C ILE A 172 2.94 -1.42 6.05
N GLY A 173 4.01 -1.05 5.32
CA GLY A 173 5.34 -1.60 5.53
C GLY A 173 5.85 -1.40 6.96
N GLN A 174 5.65 -0.21 7.53
CA GLN A 174 6.04 0.12 8.92
C GLN A 174 5.31 -0.77 9.93
N SER A 175 3.99 -0.87 9.83
CA SER A 175 3.17 -1.70 10.72
C SER A 175 3.52 -3.19 10.61
N CYS A 176 3.70 -3.70 9.40
CA CYS A 176 4.10 -5.09 9.17
C CYS A 176 5.53 -5.37 9.68
N MET A 177 6.45 -4.42 9.56
CA MET A 177 7.81 -4.55 10.10
C MET A 177 7.80 -4.57 11.63
N LYS A 178 6.96 -3.75 12.27
CA LYS A 178 6.77 -3.75 13.73
C LYS A 178 6.26 -5.12 14.20
N PHE A 179 5.19 -5.64 13.60
CA PHE A 179 4.67 -6.98 13.87
C PHE A 179 5.77 -8.05 13.71
N ALA A 180 6.47 -8.05 12.58
CA ALA A 180 7.49 -9.05 12.27
C ALA A 180 8.70 -8.98 13.22
N THR A 181 9.08 -7.78 13.65
CA THR A 181 10.14 -7.58 14.64
C THR A 181 9.74 -8.14 16.00
N ASP A 182 8.53 -7.85 16.46
CA ASP A 182 8.02 -8.41 17.72
C ASP A 182 7.96 -9.94 17.67
N LEU A 183 7.45 -10.51 16.58
CA LEU A 183 7.35 -11.96 16.45
C LEU A 183 8.74 -12.64 16.41
N ARG A 184 9.74 -12.01 15.80
CA ARG A 184 11.14 -12.49 15.84
C ARG A 184 11.70 -12.50 17.26
N LEU A 185 11.42 -11.47 18.06
CA LEU A 185 11.80 -11.42 19.48
C LEU A 185 11.06 -12.49 20.30
N LEU A 186 9.76 -12.66 20.07
CA LEU A 186 8.96 -13.70 20.74
C LEU A 186 9.41 -15.10 20.34
N ALA A 187 9.87 -15.31 19.12
CA ALA A 187 10.48 -16.58 18.68
C ALA A 187 11.83 -16.84 19.39
N ASN A 188 12.65 -15.80 19.60
CA ASN A 188 13.85 -15.92 20.41
C ASN A 188 13.54 -16.30 21.87
N PHE A 189 12.45 -15.76 22.42
CA PHE A 189 11.96 -16.11 23.76
C PHE A 189 11.30 -17.49 23.82
N LYS A 190 11.06 -18.14 22.70
CA LYS A 190 10.30 -19.40 22.58
C LYS A 190 8.86 -19.28 23.02
N GLU A 191 8.32 -18.09 23.05
CA GLU A 191 6.92 -17.83 23.44
C GLU A 191 5.96 -17.97 22.26
N MET A 192 6.35 -17.50 21.09
CA MET A 192 5.56 -17.57 19.84
C MET A 192 6.47 -17.79 18.65
N GLU A 193 5.92 -18.41 17.61
CA GLU A 193 6.61 -18.62 16.33
C GLU A 193 5.67 -18.36 15.15
N GLU A 194 6.25 -18.05 13.99
CA GLU A 194 5.53 -18.12 12.71
C GLU A 194 5.19 -19.57 12.35
N PRO A 195 4.19 -19.82 11.48
CA PRO A 195 3.85 -21.18 11.09
C PRO A 195 5.03 -21.87 10.42
N PHE A 196 5.21 -23.15 10.76
CA PHE A 196 6.24 -23.99 10.17
C PHE A 196 5.56 -25.14 9.41
N GLU A 197 5.75 -25.18 8.10
CA GLU A 197 5.10 -26.18 7.26
C GLU A 197 5.76 -27.55 7.40
N LYS A 198 4.98 -28.61 7.23
CA LYS A 198 5.39 -30.01 7.44
C LYS A 198 6.65 -30.39 6.65
N ASN A 199 6.83 -29.82 5.46
CA ASN A 199 7.97 -30.08 4.59
C ASN A 199 8.98 -28.93 4.55
N GLN A 200 8.87 -27.96 5.44
CA GLN A 200 9.77 -26.80 5.48
C GLN A 200 11.12 -27.19 6.11
N ILE A 201 12.22 -26.79 5.47
CA ILE A 201 13.58 -26.93 6.01
C ILE A 201 13.91 -25.61 6.76
N GLY A 202 14.07 -25.68 8.07
CA GLY A 202 14.38 -24.50 8.89
C GLY A 202 15.86 -24.08 8.82
N SER A 203 16.75 -25.04 8.61
CA SER A 203 18.19 -24.82 8.53
C SER A 203 18.87 -25.98 7.80
N SER A 204 19.87 -25.67 6.99
CA SER A 204 20.66 -26.68 6.28
C SER A 204 21.55 -27.54 7.20
N ALA A 205 21.94 -26.98 8.36
CA ALA A 205 22.87 -27.63 9.28
C ALA A 205 22.21 -28.17 10.56
N MET A 206 21.05 -27.62 10.95
CA MET A 206 20.36 -27.96 12.20
C MET A 206 18.87 -28.20 11.94
N PRO A 207 18.44 -29.47 11.77
CA PRO A 207 17.06 -29.77 11.32
C PRO A 207 15.95 -29.28 12.27
N TYR A 208 16.26 -29.14 13.55
CA TYR A 208 15.32 -28.66 14.57
C TYR A 208 15.27 -27.12 14.72
N LYS A 209 16.12 -26.39 13.99
CA LYS A 209 16.18 -24.94 14.04
C LYS A 209 15.07 -24.31 13.21
N ARG A 210 14.18 -23.57 13.87
CA ARG A 210 13.05 -22.87 13.23
C ARG A 210 13.35 -21.37 13.14
N ASN A 211 13.88 -20.95 12.00
CA ASN A 211 14.18 -19.54 11.76
C ASN A 211 12.89 -18.80 11.37
N PRO A 212 12.65 -17.59 11.88
CA PRO A 212 11.48 -16.77 11.50
C PRO A 212 11.71 -16.09 10.13
N MET A 213 11.91 -16.90 9.09
CA MET A 213 12.34 -16.44 7.75
C MET A 213 11.30 -15.57 7.06
N ARG A 214 10.01 -15.82 7.32
CA ARG A 214 8.91 -15.02 6.76
C ARG A 214 8.92 -13.62 7.37
N CYS A 215 9.06 -13.54 8.69
CA CYS A 215 9.18 -12.24 9.39
C CYS A 215 10.46 -11.49 9.01
N GLU A 216 11.57 -12.18 8.80
CA GLU A 216 12.81 -11.56 8.29
C GLU A 216 12.61 -10.98 6.88
N ARG A 217 11.87 -11.68 6.01
CA ARG A 217 11.53 -11.22 4.66
C ARG A 217 10.60 -10.02 4.69
N ILE A 218 9.59 -10.01 5.58
CA ILE A 218 8.73 -8.84 5.79
C ILE A 218 9.59 -7.63 6.16
N CYS A 219 10.49 -7.76 7.13
CA CYS A 219 11.37 -6.67 7.55
C CYS A 219 12.27 -6.16 6.40
N ALA A 220 12.77 -7.06 5.55
CA ALA A 220 13.63 -6.70 4.42
C ALA A 220 12.85 -5.91 3.35
N LEU A 221 11.68 -6.41 2.94
CA LEU A 221 10.82 -5.75 1.95
C LEU A 221 10.26 -4.42 2.46
N ALA A 222 9.89 -4.36 3.74
CA ALA A 222 9.40 -3.13 4.36
C ALA A 222 10.46 -2.02 4.36
N ARG A 223 11.72 -2.34 4.64
CA ARG A 223 12.81 -1.34 4.54
C ARG A 223 12.97 -0.83 3.12
N TYR A 224 12.91 -1.71 2.12
CA TYR A 224 12.95 -1.30 0.72
C TYR A 224 11.80 -0.34 0.41
N LEU A 225 10.57 -0.71 0.74
CA LEU A 225 9.36 0.10 0.51
C LEU A 225 9.44 1.46 1.20
N MET A 226 9.91 1.52 2.44
CA MET A 226 10.06 2.78 3.18
C MET A 226 11.10 3.72 2.57
N VAL A 227 12.12 3.21 1.92
CA VAL A 227 13.12 4.03 1.21
C VAL A 227 12.61 4.46 -0.16
N ASP A 228 11.83 3.61 -0.82
CA ASP A 228 11.28 3.88 -2.16
C ASP A 228 10.38 5.14 -2.19
N VAL A 229 9.76 5.54 -1.09
CA VAL A 229 8.95 6.78 -0.99
C VAL A 229 9.74 8.05 -1.30
N LEU A 230 11.05 8.02 -1.23
CA LEU A 230 11.89 9.16 -1.59
C LEU A 230 11.83 9.46 -3.09
N ASN A 231 11.64 8.43 -3.92
CA ASN A 231 11.57 8.59 -5.36
C ASN A 231 10.45 9.56 -5.78
N PRO A 232 9.16 9.32 -5.51
CA PRO A 232 8.10 10.25 -5.89
C PRO A 232 8.18 11.57 -5.10
N SER A 233 8.76 11.59 -3.91
CA SER A 233 8.96 12.82 -3.13
C SER A 233 9.93 13.77 -3.83
N PHE A 234 11.06 13.27 -4.31
CA PHE A 234 12.00 14.04 -5.10
C PHE A 234 11.41 14.43 -6.45
N THR A 235 10.78 13.48 -7.15
CA THR A 235 10.12 13.74 -8.44
C THR A 235 9.11 14.89 -8.33
N THR A 236 8.31 14.93 -7.27
CA THR A 236 7.36 16.03 -7.03
C THR A 236 8.07 17.37 -6.89
N GLY A 237 9.18 17.41 -6.15
CA GLY A 237 9.93 18.64 -5.89
C GLY A 237 10.72 19.15 -7.07
N THR A 238 11.05 18.30 -8.03
CA THR A 238 11.86 18.64 -9.21
C THR A 238 11.06 18.93 -10.47
N GLN A 239 9.72 18.73 -10.46
CA GLN A 239 8.86 19.16 -11.56
C GLN A 239 8.90 20.68 -11.70
N TRP A 240 8.95 21.16 -12.95
CA TRP A 240 8.95 22.60 -13.23
C TRP A 240 7.95 22.94 -14.35
N PHE A 241 7.33 24.10 -14.20
CA PHE A 241 6.26 24.60 -15.07
C PHE A 241 5.17 23.54 -15.29
N GLU A 242 4.79 23.29 -16.53
CA GLU A 242 3.71 22.37 -16.89
C GLU A 242 4.18 20.92 -16.99
N ARG A 243 5.48 20.68 -17.18
CA ARG A 243 6.11 19.36 -17.20
C ARG A 243 7.63 19.39 -17.34
N THR A 244 8.30 18.44 -16.67
CA THR A 244 9.58 17.88 -17.06
C THR A 244 9.45 16.36 -17.28
N LEU A 245 10.32 15.73 -18.07
CA LEU A 245 10.24 14.30 -18.41
C LEU A 245 11.03 13.40 -17.45
N ASP A 246 11.76 13.95 -16.51
CA ASP A 246 12.58 13.21 -15.55
C ASP A 246 11.75 12.31 -14.59
N ASP A 247 10.46 12.58 -14.44
CA ASP A 247 9.51 11.73 -13.72
C ASP A 247 9.34 10.34 -14.37
N SER A 248 9.43 10.29 -15.69
CA SER A 248 8.87 9.21 -16.51
C SER A 248 9.49 7.84 -16.22
N ALA A 249 10.80 7.72 -16.19
CA ALA A 249 11.49 6.47 -15.92
C ALA A 249 11.40 6.11 -14.42
N ASN A 250 11.69 7.07 -13.55
CA ASN A 250 11.67 6.87 -12.10
C ASN A 250 10.31 6.38 -11.61
N LYS A 251 9.22 7.05 -12.00
CA LYS A 251 7.86 6.67 -11.61
C LYS A 251 7.49 5.24 -12.03
N ARG A 252 7.88 4.82 -13.23
CA ARG A 252 7.56 3.47 -13.74
C ARG A 252 8.22 2.36 -12.93
N VAL A 253 9.38 2.62 -12.34
CA VAL A 253 10.06 1.70 -11.43
C VAL A 253 9.46 1.81 -10.04
N ALA A 254 9.55 2.97 -9.42
CA ALA A 254 9.18 3.19 -8.02
C ALA A 254 7.71 2.80 -7.72
N MET A 255 6.76 3.28 -8.51
CA MET A 255 5.34 2.98 -8.26
C MET A 255 5.03 1.49 -8.44
N ALA A 256 5.55 0.86 -9.48
CA ALA A 256 5.32 -0.56 -9.72
C ALA A 256 5.92 -1.42 -8.60
N GLU A 257 7.17 -1.16 -8.23
CA GLU A 257 7.87 -1.91 -7.17
C GLU A 257 7.26 -1.66 -5.79
N GLY A 258 6.79 -0.45 -5.51
CA GLY A 258 6.09 -0.14 -4.27
C GLY A 258 4.82 -0.97 -4.08
N PHE A 259 3.98 -1.09 -5.11
CA PHE A 259 2.81 -1.97 -5.08
C PHE A 259 3.18 -3.45 -4.96
N LEU A 260 4.17 -3.92 -5.72
CA LEU A 260 4.64 -5.31 -5.67
C LEU A 260 5.24 -5.68 -4.31
N ALA A 261 6.04 -4.80 -3.72
CA ALA A 261 6.61 -5.01 -2.40
C ALA A 261 5.52 -5.06 -1.32
N THR A 262 4.54 -4.15 -1.37
CA THR A 262 3.39 -4.15 -0.45
C THR A 262 2.56 -5.41 -0.59
N ASP A 263 2.28 -5.84 -1.82
CA ASP A 263 1.54 -7.08 -2.10
C ASP A 263 2.26 -8.31 -1.54
N ALA A 264 3.57 -8.40 -1.75
CA ALA A 264 4.40 -9.48 -1.22
C ALA A 264 4.40 -9.50 0.32
N ILE A 265 4.54 -8.34 0.96
CA ILE A 265 4.47 -8.20 2.43
C ILE A 265 3.12 -8.70 2.94
N LEU A 266 2.01 -8.25 2.36
CA LEU A 266 0.67 -8.63 2.79
C LEU A 266 0.37 -10.13 2.56
N ASN A 267 0.87 -10.72 1.48
CA ASN A 267 0.77 -12.17 1.25
C ASN A 267 1.49 -12.97 2.34
N ILE A 268 2.69 -12.53 2.73
CA ILE A 268 3.43 -13.16 3.83
C ILE A 268 2.69 -12.94 5.16
N MET A 269 2.18 -11.75 5.42
CA MET A 269 1.36 -11.45 6.61
C MET A 269 0.14 -12.35 6.71
N LEU A 270 -0.60 -12.54 5.62
CA LEU A 270 -1.75 -13.44 5.56
C LEU A 270 -1.38 -14.89 5.94
N ASN A 271 -0.23 -15.36 5.48
CA ASN A 271 0.26 -16.69 5.83
C ASN A 271 0.68 -16.76 7.31
N VAL A 272 1.47 -15.79 7.78
CA VAL A 272 1.99 -15.80 9.16
C VAL A 272 0.87 -15.64 10.18
N THR A 273 -0.07 -14.72 9.96
CA THR A 273 -1.17 -14.46 10.89
C THR A 273 -2.20 -15.58 10.95
N ASP A 274 -2.29 -16.42 9.92
CA ASP A 274 -3.19 -17.57 9.89
C ASP A 274 -2.68 -18.75 10.72
N GLY A 275 -1.39 -18.83 10.99
CA GLY A 275 -0.76 -19.97 11.60
C GLY A 275 0.18 -19.65 12.77
N LEU A 276 -0.02 -18.52 13.44
CA LEU A 276 0.78 -18.16 14.63
C LEU A 276 0.74 -19.27 15.67
N VAL A 277 1.91 -19.68 16.12
CA VAL A 277 2.07 -20.70 17.15
C VAL A 277 2.39 -20.03 18.48
N VAL A 278 1.64 -20.38 19.54
CA VAL A 278 1.88 -19.91 20.92
C VAL A 278 2.28 -21.09 21.77
N TYR A 279 3.23 -20.92 22.67
CA TYR A 279 3.67 -21.92 23.63
C TYR A 279 3.24 -21.55 25.06
N PRO A 280 2.02 -21.89 25.50
CA PRO A 280 1.44 -21.40 26.76
C PRO A 280 2.28 -21.71 27.98
N LYS A 281 2.93 -22.88 28.04
CA LYS A 281 3.80 -23.26 29.16
C LYS A 281 5.03 -22.37 29.26
N VAL A 282 5.63 -21.99 28.14
CA VAL A 282 6.80 -21.10 28.10
C VAL A 282 6.39 -19.68 28.49
N VAL A 283 5.30 -19.17 27.92
CA VAL A 283 4.72 -17.86 28.28
C VAL A 283 4.46 -17.75 29.76
N ARG A 284 3.80 -18.79 30.36
CA ARG A 284 3.52 -18.84 31.80
C ARG A 284 4.80 -18.91 32.63
N SER A 285 5.76 -19.76 32.25
CA SER A 285 7.03 -19.91 32.98
C SER A 285 7.80 -18.60 33.05
N ARG A 286 7.89 -17.89 31.93
CA ARG A 286 8.54 -16.58 31.88
C ARG A 286 7.79 -15.54 32.71
N LEU A 287 6.48 -15.47 32.60
CA LEU A 287 5.67 -14.57 33.40
C LEU A 287 5.93 -14.80 34.91
N MET A 288 5.90 -16.04 35.37
CA MET A 288 6.09 -16.37 36.78
C MET A 288 7.51 -16.07 37.27
N ALA A 289 8.53 -16.21 36.42
CA ALA A 289 9.90 -15.87 36.76
C ALA A 289 10.12 -14.37 36.98
N GLU A 290 9.41 -13.52 36.20
CA GLU A 290 9.56 -12.07 36.23
C GLU A 290 8.54 -11.39 37.17
N LEU A 291 7.45 -12.09 37.54
CA LEU A 291 6.34 -11.52 38.33
C LEU A 291 6.77 -10.85 39.64
N PRO A 292 7.75 -11.39 40.41
CA PRO A 292 8.21 -10.75 41.65
C PRO A 292 8.80 -9.35 41.46
N PHE A 293 9.26 -9.03 40.25
CA PHE A 293 9.89 -7.74 39.92
C PHE A 293 8.92 -6.73 39.34
N THR A 294 7.66 -7.10 39.15
CA THR A 294 6.63 -6.28 38.44
C THR A 294 5.64 -5.62 39.39
N VAL A 295 5.85 -5.72 40.68
CA VAL A 295 4.98 -5.11 41.70
C VAL A 295 5.24 -3.61 41.75
N SER A 296 4.30 -2.82 41.26
CA SER A 296 4.26 -1.38 41.53
C SER A 296 3.54 -1.15 42.86
N TYR A 297 4.18 -0.41 43.77
CA TYR A 297 3.60 0.03 45.01
C TYR A 297 2.44 1.01 44.77
#